data_93f6d7e174f4e315c25122c6e033d907
#
_entry.id   93f6d7e174f4e315c25122c6e033d907
#
_cell.length_a   1.000
_cell.length_b   1.000
_cell.length_c   1.000
_cell.angle_alpha   90.00
_cell.angle_beta   90.00
_cell.angle_gamma   90.00
#
_symmetry.space_group_name_H-M   'P 1'
#
loop_
_entity.id
_entity.type
_entity.pdbx_description
1 polymer ?
#
loop_
_entity_poly.entity_id
_entity_poly.type
_entity_poly.pdbx_seq_one_letter_code
_entity_poly.pdbx_strand_id
1 'polypeptide(L)'
;MKIGFDAKRYFNNSSGLGNYARWLVDGLAKRQKCEYHLYQPKEVSQKVDLPLHYPSGIGKATPSLWRSKFVCSRLETDKIDIFHGLSNEIPFGIHKTNIKSVVTIHDLINKRYPENYGTVDRIIYNKKLYYAQKYAAKIITPSKQTKEDIITFYGTTADKIEVVPLSLQKKTFTIEASGMDSEYMLCVSGFTKRKNISLLVKAYTALENCSTKLIIAGHDGDSFKEVQQLASNNPNIILRQNVEAKELNTLYQNALFCVYPSVFEGFGIPILEAFSFGKTVATSNISSMPEVGGDAAVYFNPTDTTSISSALEKLLIPKNRNALEERIVDRLAAFETQKLLNRYEEIYEELL
;
A
#
# COMPACT_ATOMS: atom_id res chain seq x y z
N MET A 1 -23.03 10.13 14.63
CA MET A 1 -21.59 9.95 14.88
C MET A 1 -20.81 10.87 13.94
N LYS A 2 -19.84 11.63 14.50
CA LYS A 2 -18.95 12.51 13.72
C LYS A 2 -17.55 11.94 13.70
N ILE A 3 -17.01 11.72 12.51
CA ILE A 3 -15.69 11.12 12.32
C ILE A 3 -14.75 12.12 11.65
N GLY A 4 -13.64 12.43 12.30
CA GLY A 4 -12.58 13.28 11.79
C GLY A 4 -11.44 12.45 11.18
N PHE A 5 -10.96 12.84 10.00
CA PHE A 5 -9.82 12.19 9.35
C PHE A 5 -8.63 13.14 9.22
N ASP A 6 -7.42 12.60 9.44
CA ASP A 6 -6.19 13.27 9.01
C ASP A 6 -6.10 13.26 7.48
N ALA A 7 -6.37 14.40 6.85
CA ALA A 7 -6.48 14.51 5.40
C ALA A 7 -5.14 14.78 4.68
N LYS A 8 -4.00 14.82 5.40
CA LYS A 8 -2.70 15.10 4.76
C LYS A 8 -2.39 14.14 3.61
N ARG A 9 -2.64 12.84 3.78
CA ARG A 9 -2.38 11.83 2.74
C ARG A 9 -3.44 11.84 1.65
N TYR A 10 -4.66 12.18 1.99
CA TYR A 10 -5.77 12.29 1.04
C TYR A 10 -5.45 13.28 -0.09
N PHE A 11 -4.96 14.48 0.24
CA PHE A 11 -4.67 15.54 -0.73
C PHE A 11 -3.24 15.50 -1.29
N ASN A 12 -2.24 15.21 -0.46
CA ASN A 12 -0.85 15.50 -0.79
C ASN A 12 -0.03 14.24 -1.11
N ASN A 13 -0.69 13.13 -1.45
CA ASN A 13 0.02 11.89 -1.73
C ASN A 13 -0.61 11.13 -2.90
N SER A 14 0.19 10.87 -3.94
CA SER A 14 -0.19 10.11 -5.14
C SER A 14 0.15 8.62 -5.06
N SER A 15 0.84 8.19 -4.00
CA SER A 15 1.23 6.79 -3.78
C SER A 15 0.12 5.96 -3.12
N GLY A 16 0.41 4.71 -2.79
CA GLY A 16 -0.49 3.77 -2.12
C GLY A 16 -1.17 4.33 -0.86
N LEU A 17 -0.47 5.14 -0.04
CA LEU A 17 -1.04 5.77 1.15
C LEU A 17 -2.14 6.79 0.81
N GLY A 18 -1.95 7.57 -0.25
CA GLY A 18 -2.96 8.51 -0.71
C GLY A 18 -4.14 7.80 -1.37
N ASN A 19 -3.88 6.74 -2.13
CA ASN A 19 -4.94 5.91 -2.72
C ASN A 19 -5.80 5.27 -1.64
N TYR A 20 -5.19 4.74 -0.58
CA TYR A 20 -5.91 4.23 0.58
C TYR A 20 -6.77 5.32 1.25
N ALA A 21 -6.19 6.49 1.53
CA ALA A 21 -6.90 7.57 2.19
C ALA A 21 -8.15 8.01 1.40
N ARG A 22 -8.02 8.18 0.08
CA ARG A 22 -9.14 8.50 -0.81
C ARG A 22 -10.16 7.37 -0.89
N TRP A 23 -9.69 6.13 -1.07
CA TRP A 23 -10.59 4.97 -1.12
C TRP A 23 -11.46 4.87 0.13
N LEU A 24 -10.86 4.99 1.32
CA LEU A 24 -11.60 4.86 2.57
C LEU A 24 -12.55 6.04 2.78
N VAL A 25 -12.04 7.27 2.70
CA VAL A 25 -12.84 8.47 3.00
C VAL A 25 -13.98 8.64 1.99
N ASP A 26 -13.68 8.57 0.68
CA ASP A 26 -14.72 8.72 -0.35
C ASP A 26 -15.71 7.55 -0.33
N GLY A 27 -15.23 6.35 -0.03
CA GLY A 27 -16.08 5.18 0.10
C GLY A 27 -17.07 5.29 1.25
N LEU A 28 -16.62 5.72 2.43
CA LEU A 28 -17.47 5.94 3.59
C LEU A 28 -18.43 7.13 3.39
N ALA A 29 -17.93 8.25 2.83
CA ALA A 29 -18.73 9.43 2.57
C ALA A 29 -19.93 9.15 1.65
N LYS A 30 -19.76 8.34 0.61
CA LYS A 30 -20.85 7.92 -0.29
C LYS A 30 -21.96 7.13 0.40
N ARG A 31 -21.68 6.51 1.53
CA ARG A 31 -22.65 5.70 2.28
C ARG A 31 -23.50 6.53 3.24
N GLN A 32 -23.10 7.76 3.57
CA GLN A 32 -23.84 8.75 4.36
C GLN A 32 -24.32 8.24 5.73
N LYS A 33 -23.67 7.24 6.33
CA LYS A 33 -24.05 6.71 7.64
C LYS A 33 -23.61 7.61 8.80
N CYS A 34 -22.54 8.40 8.59
CA CYS A 34 -21.94 9.28 9.58
C CYS A 34 -21.66 10.65 8.97
N GLU A 35 -21.38 11.63 9.82
CA GLU A 35 -20.87 12.93 9.42
C GLU A 35 -19.34 12.85 9.39
N TYR A 36 -18.72 13.09 8.23
CA TYR A 36 -17.28 12.96 8.03
C TYR A 36 -16.63 14.31 7.85
N HIS A 37 -15.51 14.55 8.56
CA HIS A 37 -14.77 15.81 8.58
C HIS A 37 -13.31 15.56 8.19
N LEU A 38 -12.74 16.46 7.37
CA LEU A 38 -11.36 16.39 6.94
C LEU A 38 -10.50 17.47 7.62
N TYR A 39 -9.40 17.08 8.24
CA TYR A 39 -8.45 17.99 8.90
C TYR A 39 -7.15 18.06 8.12
N GLN A 40 -6.93 19.19 7.45
CA GLN A 40 -5.82 19.39 6.50
C GLN A 40 -4.89 20.52 6.99
N PRO A 41 -3.58 20.27 7.11
CA PRO A 41 -2.65 21.25 7.67
C PRO A 41 -2.35 22.46 6.76
N LYS A 42 -2.61 22.35 5.45
CA LYS A 42 -2.40 23.44 4.48
C LYS A 42 -3.59 23.53 3.53
N GLU A 43 -3.91 24.73 3.09
CA GLU A 43 -4.94 24.94 2.09
C GLU A 43 -4.64 24.17 0.79
N VAL A 44 -5.69 23.65 0.18
CA VAL A 44 -5.62 22.88 -1.07
C VAL A 44 -6.60 23.45 -2.08
N SER A 45 -6.28 23.36 -3.36
CA SER A 45 -7.13 23.81 -4.47
C SER A 45 -8.23 22.82 -4.84
N GLN A 46 -8.05 21.54 -4.47
CA GLN A 46 -9.01 20.49 -4.77
C GLN A 46 -10.29 20.70 -3.94
N LYS A 47 -11.45 20.76 -4.61
CA LYS A 47 -12.76 20.81 -3.96
C LYS A 47 -13.20 19.41 -3.55
N VAL A 48 -13.80 19.31 -2.39
CA VAL A 48 -14.43 18.09 -1.86
C VAL A 48 -15.77 18.46 -1.21
N ASP A 49 -16.73 17.56 -1.24
CA ASP A 49 -18.08 17.80 -0.67
C ASP A 49 -18.15 17.50 0.83
N LEU A 50 -17.01 17.34 1.50
CA LEU A 50 -16.91 17.08 2.92
C LEU A 50 -16.45 18.33 3.67
N PRO A 51 -16.91 18.56 4.91
CA PRO A 51 -16.40 19.62 5.79
C PRO A 51 -14.87 19.53 5.89
N LEU A 52 -14.19 20.60 5.47
CA LEU A 52 -12.73 20.67 5.39
C LEU A 52 -12.22 21.76 6.34
N HIS A 53 -11.37 21.35 7.27
CA HIS A 53 -10.86 22.19 8.35
C HIS A 53 -9.36 22.44 8.19
N TYR A 54 -8.99 23.70 8.37
CA TYR A 54 -7.62 24.18 8.30
C TYR A 54 -7.18 24.83 9.62
N PRO A 55 -5.88 24.95 9.86
CA PRO A 55 -5.38 25.74 10.96
C PRO A 55 -5.77 27.23 10.81
N SER A 56 -6.07 27.89 11.94
CA SER A 56 -6.31 29.33 12.02
C SER A 56 -5.25 29.99 12.91
N GLY A 57 -5.13 31.31 12.85
CA GLY A 57 -4.21 32.08 13.68
C GLY A 57 -2.76 31.58 13.60
N ILE A 58 -2.13 31.38 14.75
CA ILE A 58 -0.74 30.89 14.87
C ILE A 58 -0.54 29.50 14.22
N GLY A 59 -1.59 28.68 14.15
CA GLY A 59 -1.53 27.37 13.53
C GLY A 59 -1.21 27.42 12.04
N LYS A 60 -1.54 28.53 11.32
CA LYS A 60 -1.19 28.73 9.91
C LYS A 60 0.33 28.81 9.70
N ALA A 61 1.06 29.40 10.64
CA ALA A 61 2.51 29.50 10.59
C ALA A 61 3.23 28.18 10.91
N THR A 62 2.56 27.26 11.61
CA THR A 62 3.12 25.98 12.04
C THR A 62 2.24 24.77 11.68
N PRO A 63 1.96 24.52 10.38
CA PRO A 63 0.96 23.53 9.97
C PRO A 63 1.26 22.11 10.45
N SER A 64 2.54 21.73 10.50
CA SER A 64 2.96 20.41 10.99
C SER A 64 2.73 20.23 12.48
N LEU A 65 2.96 21.29 13.27
CA LEU A 65 2.71 21.28 14.71
C LEU A 65 1.19 21.31 15.01
N TRP A 66 0.43 22.09 14.24
CA TRP A 66 -1.03 22.09 14.35
C TRP A 66 -1.58 20.67 14.13
N ARG A 67 -1.23 20.01 13.03
CA ARG A 67 -1.65 18.65 12.72
C ARG A 67 -1.24 17.64 13.80
N SER A 68 -0.01 17.76 14.32
CA SER A 68 0.52 16.78 15.26
C SER A 68 0.09 16.99 16.70
N LYS A 69 -0.43 18.16 17.07
CA LYS A 69 -0.80 18.48 18.47
C LYS A 69 -2.03 19.36 18.59
N PHE A 70 -2.03 20.55 17.97
CA PHE A 70 -3.06 21.57 18.24
C PHE A 70 -4.41 21.26 17.58
N VAL A 71 -4.48 20.33 16.66
CA VAL A 71 -5.74 19.89 16.05
C VAL A 71 -6.73 19.32 17.09
N CYS A 72 -6.25 18.79 18.23
CA CYS A 72 -7.11 18.26 19.29
C CYS A 72 -8.15 19.28 19.76
N SER A 73 -7.75 20.52 20.02
CA SER A 73 -8.70 21.58 20.43
C SER A 73 -9.76 21.86 19.35
N ARG A 74 -9.37 21.78 18.08
CA ARG A 74 -10.32 21.94 16.96
C ARG A 74 -11.29 20.76 16.89
N LEU A 75 -10.81 19.54 17.08
CA LEU A 75 -11.64 18.33 17.12
C LEU A 75 -12.70 18.39 18.23
N GLU A 76 -12.33 18.90 19.42
CA GLU A 76 -13.26 19.10 20.53
C GLU A 76 -14.31 20.16 20.21
N THR A 77 -13.91 21.30 19.61
CA THR A 77 -14.84 22.36 19.17
C THR A 77 -15.85 21.85 18.16
N ASP A 78 -15.40 21.02 17.20
CA ASP A 78 -16.24 20.44 16.15
C ASP A 78 -17.07 19.24 16.66
N LYS A 79 -16.88 18.85 17.94
CA LYS A 79 -17.56 17.73 18.61
C LYS A 79 -17.36 16.42 17.86
N ILE A 80 -16.11 16.13 17.51
CA ILE A 80 -15.73 14.86 16.86
C ILE A 80 -15.79 13.73 17.89
N ASP A 81 -16.50 12.66 17.55
CA ASP A 81 -16.59 11.46 18.38
C ASP A 81 -15.36 10.56 18.20
N ILE A 82 -14.97 10.35 16.93
CA ILE A 82 -13.84 9.50 16.57
C ILE A 82 -12.89 10.27 15.64
N PHE A 83 -11.59 10.20 15.93
CA PHE A 83 -10.55 10.68 15.03
C PHE A 83 -9.75 9.52 14.46
N HIS A 84 -9.68 9.41 13.13
CA HIS A 84 -8.92 8.37 12.46
C HIS A 84 -7.65 8.93 11.79
N GLY A 85 -6.49 8.57 12.34
CA GLY A 85 -5.19 8.82 11.74
C GLY A 85 -4.90 7.82 10.62
N LEU A 86 -4.96 8.27 9.37
CA LEU A 86 -4.89 7.41 8.17
C LEU A 86 -3.48 6.87 7.83
N SER A 87 -2.44 7.29 8.53
CA SER A 87 -1.06 6.92 8.19
C SER A 87 -0.13 7.00 9.39
N ASN A 88 -0.09 5.93 10.17
CA ASN A 88 0.90 5.64 11.22
C ASN A 88 0.98 6.67 12.36
N GLU A 89 0.09 7.63 12.47
CA GLU A 89 0.13 8.67 13.51
C GLU A 89 -1.25 9.17 13.91
N ILE A 90 -1.37 9.58 15.19
CA ILE A 90 -2.49 10.33 15.74
C ILE A 90 -1.95 11.59 16.44
N PRO A 91 -2.77 12.64 16.65
CA PRO A 91 -2.32 13.86 17.31
C PRO A 91 -1.86 13.62 18.76
N PHE A 92 -0.72 14.18 19.14
CA PHE A 92 -0.27 14.16 20.53
C PHE A 92 -1.25 14.91 21.44
N GLY A 93 -1.67 14.26 22.50
CA GLY A 93 -2.63 14.81 23.45
C GLY A 93 -4.06 14.33 23.24
N ILE A 94 -4.38 13.66 22.13
CA ILE A 94 -5.76 13.17 21.86
C ILE A 94 -6.28 12.23 22.97
N HIS A 95 -5.39 11.45 23.62
CA HIS A 95 -5.73 10.57 24.73
C HIS A 95 -6.20 11.32 26.00
N LYS A 96 -6.07 12.66 26.03
CA LYS A 96 -6.54 13.53 27.12
C LYS A 96 -7.92 14.14 26.84
N THR A 97 -8.46 13.89 25.66
CA THR A 97 -9.81 14.30 25.24
C THR A 97 -10.78 13.12 25.37
N ASN A 98 -12.07 13.38 25.22
CA ASN A 98 -13.09 12.34 25.15
C ASN A 98 -13.17 11.67 23.77
N ILE A 99 -12.37 12.12 22.80
CA ILE A 99 -12.38 11.63 21.42
C ILE A 99 -11.73 10.26 21.36
N LYS A 100 -12.43 9.27 20.83
CA LYS A 100 -11.84 7.97 20.53
C LYS A 100 -10.90 8.09 19.34
N SER A 101 -9.72 7.47 19.40
CA SER A 101 -8.79 7.55 18.28
C SER A 101 -8.56 6.19 17.65
N VAL A 102 -8.65 6.14 16.34
CA VAL A 102 -8.28 5.01 15.48
C VAL A 102 -7.02 5.37 14.71
N VAL A 103 -6.15 4.43 14.47
CA VAL A 103 -4.98 4.63 13.61
C VAL A 103 -4.82 3.48 12.64
N THR A 104 -4.60 3.78 11.36
CA THR A 104 -4.12 2.78 10.41
C THR A 104 -2.60 2.79 10.38
N ILE A 105 -1.99 1.65 10.71
CA ILE A 105 -0.56 1.40 10.61
C ILE A 105 -0.33 0.48 9.42
N HIS A 106 0.28 1.03 8.35
CA HIS A 106 0.45 0.33 7.08
C HIS A 106 1.57 -0.68 7.09
N ASP A 107 2.67 -0.36 7.75
CA ASP A 107 3.85 -1.20 7.89
C ASP A 107 4.74 -0.70 9.02
N LEU A 108 5.76 -1.52 9.35
CA LEU A 108 6.85 -1.18 10.25
C LEU A 108 8.22 -1.34 9.56
N ILE A 109 8.29 -0.96 8.27
CA ILE A 109 9.54 -1.02 7.49
C ILE A 109 10.67 -0.26 8.18
N ASN A 110 10.38 0.87 8.81
CA ASN A 110 11.34 1.65 9.58
C ASN A 110 11.92 0.91 10.80
N LYS A 111 11.27 -0.14 11.29
CA LYS A 111 11.76 -1.01 12.37
C LYS A 111 12.55 -2.19 11.83
N ARG A 112 12.08 -2.79 10.74
CA ARG A 112 12.74 -3.95 10.12
C ARG A 112 13.97 -3.61 9.31
N TYR A 113 13.95 -2.43 8.67
CA TYR A 113 15.00 -1.92 7.78
C TYR A 113 15.39 -0.49 8.18
N PRO A 114 15.93 -0.30 9.40
CA PRO A 114 16.23 1.04 9.92
C PRO A 114 17.29 1.79 9.09
N GLU A 115 18.13 1.07 8.37
CA GLU A 115 19.16 1.60 7.47
C GLU A 115 18.59 2.39 6.29
N ASN A 116 17.33 2.16 5.92
CA ASN A 116 16.66 2.88 4.83
C ASN A 116 16.17 4.28 5.24
N TYR A 117 16.40 4.67 6.50
CA TYR A 117 15.89 5.95 7.05
C TYR A 117 16.99 6.75 7.70
N GLY A 118 17.00 8.06 7.47
CA GLY A 118 17.87 8.98 8.20
C GLY A 118 17.64 8.93 9.72
N THR A 119 18.68 9.13 10.51
CA THR A 119 18.62 8.99 11.97
C THR A 119 17.53 9.86 12.61
N VAL A 120 17.41 11.12 12.18
CA VAL A 120 16.42 12.07 12.73
C VAL A 120 14.99 11.64 12.34
N ASP A 121 14.77 11.30 11.07
CA ASP A 121 13.47 10.84 10.59
C ASP A 121 13.03 9.57 11.32
N ARG A 122 13.95 8.64 11.52
CA ARG A 122 13.71 7.41 12.27
C ARG A 122 13.28 7.67 13.71
N ILE A 123 13.93 8.62 14.42
CA ILE A 123 13.56 8.99 15.79
C ILE A 123 12.13 9.57 15.81
N ILE A 124 11.85 10.52 14.92
CA ILE A 124 10.53 11.17 14.83
C ILE A 124 9.45 10.14 14.51
N TYR A 125 9.70 9.27 13.52
CA TYR A 125 8.78 8.24 13.09
C TYR A 125 8.49 7.23 14.22
N ASN A 126 9.53 6.76 14.88
CA ASN A 126 9.41 5.85 16.01
C ASN A 126 8.63 6.47 17.19
N LYS A 127 8.84 7.76 17.48
CA LYS A 127 8.09 8.46 18.52
C LYS A 127 6.60 8.56 18.21
N LYS A 128 6.26 8.86 16.97
CA LYS A 128 4.88 8.93 16.50
C LYS A 128 4.18 7.56 16.53
N LEU A 129 4.84 6.52 16.00
CA LEU A 129 4.34 5.15 16.03
C LEU A 129 4.16 4.64 17.47
N TYR A 130 5.16 4.87 18.34
CA TYR A 130 5.05 4.49 19.75
C TYR A 130 3.86 5.17 20.42
N TYR A 131 3.64 6.45 20.14
CA TYR A 131 2.50 7.17 20.69
C TYR A 131 1.18 6.64 20.14
N ALA A 132 1.08 6.43 18.82
CA ALA A 132 -0.11 5.94 18.17
C ALA A 132 -0.51 4.55 18.67
N GLN A 133 0.41 3.58 18.70
CA GLN A 133 0.11 2.24 19.17
C GLN A 133 -0.26 2.20 20.66
N LYS A 134 0.34 3.09 21.48
CA LYS A 134 0.05 3.15 22.92
C LYS A 134 -1.34 3.73 23.20
N TYR A 135 -1.70 4.81 22.55
CA TYR A 135 -2.85 5.64 22.92
C TYR A 135 -4.06 5.54 21.98
N ALA A 136 -3.94 4.99 20.79
CA ALA A 136 -5.11 4.73 19.96
C ALA A 136 -6.06 3.77 20.68
N ALA A 137 -7.36 4.00 20.58
CA ALA A 137 -8.38 3.07 21.07
C ALA A 137 -8.40 1.78 20.25
N LYS A 138 -8.21 1.89 18.92
CA LYS A 138 -8.10 0.76 18.00
C LYS A 138 -7.01 1.02 16.96
N ILE A 139 -6.31 -0.03 16.57
CA ILE A 139 -5.29 -0.01 15.51
C ILE A 139 -5.81 -0.86 14.36
N ILE A 140 -5.74 -0.33 13.15
CA ILE A 140 -6.08 -1.05 11.93
C ILE A 140 -4.79 -1.33 11.16
N THR A 141 -4.62 -2.54 10.65
CA THR A 141 -3.47 -2.95 9.84
C THR A 141 -3.93 -3.61 8.56
N PRO A 142 -3.20 -3.45 7.44
CA PRO A 142 -3.60 -4.04 6.17
C PRO A 142 -3.32 -5.55 6.07
N SER A 143 -2.51 -6.11 6.97
CA SER A 143 -2.09 -7.51 6.94
C SER A 143 -1.84 -8.07 8.33
N LYS A 144 -1.87 -9.40 8.44
CA LYS A 144 -1.44 -10.13 9.64
C LYS A 144 0.04 -9.88 9.93
N GLN A 145 0.88 -9.80 8.88
CA GLN A 145 2.29 -9.46 9.04
C GLN A 145 2.48 -8.13 9.78
N THR A 146 1.75 -7.08 9.40
CA THR A 146 1.85 -5.78 10.10
C THR A 146 1.32 -5.88 11.53
N LYS A 147 0.25 -6.65 11.77
CA LYS A 147 -0.25 -6.94 13.13
C LYS A 147 0.80 -7.62 13.98
N GLU A 148 1.44 -8.67 13.48
CA GLU A 148 2.52 -9.40 14.16
C GLU A 148 3.72 -8.49 14.46
N ASP A 149 4.08 -7.62 13.53
CA ASP A 149 5.15 -6.64 13.74
C ASP A 149 4.83 -5.67 14.90
N ILE A 150 3.60 -5.17 14.98
CA ILE A 150 3.19 -4.28 16.07
C ILE A 150 3.25 -5.02 17.42
N ILE A 151 2.78 -6.25 17.48
CA ILE A 151 2.86 -7.08 18.68
C ILE A 151 4.34 -7.28 19.07
N THR A 152 5.18 -7.69 18.12
CA THR A 152 6.59 -8.00 18.34
C THR A 152 7.40 -6.79 18.80
N PHE A 153 7.25 -5.64 18.12
CA PHE A 153 8.07 -4.46 18.38
C PHE A 153 7.57 -3.59 19.54
N TYR A 154 6.30 -3.67 19.88
CA TYR A 154 5.70 -2.78 20.88
C TYR A 154 4.97 -3.48 22.02
N GLY A 155 4.77 -4.80 21.96
CA GLY A 155 4.02 -5.56 22.97
C GLY A 155 2.53 -5.21 23.02
N THR A 156 1.98 -4.66 21.94
CA THR A 156 0.56 -4.28 21.86
C THR A 156 -0.30 -5.54 21.89
N THR A 157 -1.38 -5.53 22.64
CA THR A 157 -2.29 -6.68 22.73
C THR A 157 -3.04 -6.93 21.43
N ALA A 158 -3.27 -8.19 21.10
CA ALA A 158 -3.83 -8.59 19.80
C ALA A 158 -5.27 -8.12 19.58
N ASP A 159 -6.07 -7.96 20.66
CA ASP A 159 -7.45 -7.47 20.66
C ASP A 159 -7.58 -5.99 20.25
N LYS A 160 -6.53 -5.21 20.50
CA LYS A 160 -6.44 -3.81 20.08
C LYS A 160 -6.20 -3.64 18.58
N ILE A 161 -5.75 -4.70 17.89
CA ILE A 161 -5.31 -4.64 16.50
C ILE A 161 -6.26 -5.41 15.59
N GLU A 162 -6.92 -4.71 14.69
CA GLU A 162 -7.79 -5.28 13.66
C GLU A 162 -7.08 -5.35 12.31
N VAL A 163 -7.21 -6.48 11.62
CA VAL A 163 -6.67 -6.64 10.27
C VAL A 163 -7.77 -6.37 9.26
N VAL A 164 -7.66 -5.23 8.56
CA VAL A 164 -8.57 -4.88 7.46
C VAL A 164 -7.71 -4.69 6.22
N PRO A 165 -7.76 -5.63 5.27
CA PRO A 165 -6.98 -5.54 4.03
C PRO A 165 -7.27 -4.25 3.23
N LEU A 166 -6.35 -3.92 2.32
CA LEU A 166 -6.58 -2.83 1.38
C LEU A 166 -7.43 -3.33 0.20
N SER A 167 -8.20 -2.42 -0.39
CA SER A 167 -8.91 -2.63 -1.64
C SER A 167 -8.37 -1.73 -2.73
N LEU A 168 -8.64 -2.10 -3.97
CA LEU A 168 -8.39 -1.24 -5.11
C LEU A 168 -9.62 -0.37 -5.40
N GLN A 169 -9.39 0.90 -5.72
CA GLN A 169 -10.44 1.68 -6.38
C GLN A 169 -10.73 1.03 -7.74
N LYS A 170 -12.00 0.70 -8.02
CA LYS A 170 -12.40 0.26 -9.35
C LYS A 170 -12.05 1.38 -10.35
N LYS A 171 -11.04 1.15 -11.14
CA LYS A 171 -10.72 2.00 -12.30
C LYS A 171 -11.45 1.41 -13.51
N THR A 172 -12.14 2.24 -14.25
CA THR A 172 -12.65 1.86 -15.58
C THR A 172 -11.44 1.89 -16.52
N PHE A 173 -11.09 0.73 -17.05
CA PHE A 173 -9.98 0.62 -17.99
C PHE A 173 -10.51 0.64 -19.41
N THR A 174 -9.97 1.51 -20.24
CA THR A 174 -10.09 1.41 -21.69
C THR A 174 -9.05 0.41 -22.19
N ILE A 175 -9.49 -0.59 -22.94
CA ILE A 175 -8.62 -1.60 -23.54
C ILE A 175 -7.87 -0.95 -24.70
N GLU A 176 -6.54 -0.88 -24.58
CA GLU A 176 -5.66 -0.45 -25.67
C GLU A 176 -4.64 -1.54 -25.98
N ALA A 177 -4.32 -1.72 -27.25
CA ALA A 177 -3.20 -2.58 -27.63
C ALA A 177 -1.89 -2.00 -27.06
N SER A 178 -1.00 -2.86 -26.56
CA SER A 178 0.28 -2.41 -25.98
C SER A 178 1.24 -1.77 -26.97
N GLY A 179 1.02 -1.94 -28.27
CA GLY A 179 1.97 -1.60 -29.31
C GLY A 179 3.28 -2.40 -29.24
N MET A 180 3.30 -3.50 -28.47
CA MET A 180 4.46 -4.37 -28.33
C MET A 180 4.21 -5.68 -29.08
N ASP A 181 5.13 -5.99 -30.01
CA ASP A 181 5.03 -7.20 -30.86
C ASP A 181 5.49 -8.50 -30.16
N SER A 182 5.72 -8.49 -28.86
CA SER A 182 6.28 -9.62 -28.12
C SER A 182 5.64 -9.79 -26.76
N GLU A 183 5.49 -11.05 -26.35
CA GLU A 183 5.06 -11.44 -25.01
C GLU A 183 6.04 -10.97 -23.93
N TYR A 184 5.51 -10.59 -22.76
CA TYR A 184 6.35 -10.16 -21.63
C TYR A 184 5.75 -10.51 -20.28
N MET A 185 6.62 -10.66 -19.28
CA MET A 185 6.30 -10.64 -17.87
C MET A 185 6.52 -9.21 -17.31
N LEU A 186 5.67 -8.77 -16.41
CA LEU A 186 5.66 -7.40 -15.90
C LEU A 186 6.03 -7.35 -14.41
N CYS A 187 7.03 -6.53 -14.06
CA CYS A 187 7.32 -6.17 -12.67
C CYS A 187 7.01 -4.68 -12.46
N VAL A 188 6.02 -4.36 -11.61
CA VAL A 188 5.70 -2.98 -11.24
C VAL A 188 6.20 -2.72 -9.84
N SER A 189 7.26 -1.90 -9.72
CA SER A 189 7.91 -1.64 -8.43
C SER A 189 8.87 -0.46 -8.50
N GLY A 190 9.05 0.27 -7.38
CA GLY A 190 10.15 1.25 -7.27
C GLY A 190 11.51 0.54 -7.18
N PHE A 191 12.56 1.22 -7.66
CA PHE A 191 13.93 0.69 -7.66
C PHE A 191 14.63 0.88 -6.31
N THR A 192 14.10 0.23 -5.27
CA THR A 192 14.74 0.19 -3.95
C THR A 192 15.24 -1.22 -3.62
N LYS A 193 16.29 -1.34 -2.78
CA LYS A 193 16.89 -2.63 -2.41
C LYS A 193 15.85 -3.62 -1.87
N ARG A 194 14.91 -3.16 -1.05
CA ARG A 194 13.83 -3.98 -0.50
C ARG A 194 12.91 -4.59 -1.57
N LYS A 195 12.76 -3.93 -2.70
CA LYS A 195 11.97 -4.42 -3.84
C LYS A 195 12.64 -5.53 -4.63
N ASN A 196 13.94 -5.77 -4.38
CA ASN A 196 14.69 -6.94 -4.83
C ASN A 196 14.76 -7.14 -6.35
N ILE A 197 14.71 -6.03 -7.09
CA ILE A 197 14.72 -6.06 -8.56
C ILE A 197 16.05 -6.62 -9.11
N SER A 198 17.19 -6.33 -8.46
CA SER A 198 18.50 -6.85 -8.87
C SER A 198 18.52 -8.37 -8.90
N LEU A 199 17.90 -9.04 -7.90
CA LEU A 199 17.85 -10.49 -7.88
C LEU A 199 16.88 -11.07 -8.93
N LEU A 200 15.76 -10.38 -9.19
CA LEU A 200 14.85 -10.73 -10.28
C LEU A 200 15.57 -10.68 -11.64
N VAL A 201 16.36 -9.63 -11.91
CA VAL A 201 17.13 -9.50 -13.14
C VAL A 201 18.13 -10.66 -13.30
N LYS A 202 18.84 -11.02 -12.22
CA LYS A 202 19.77 -12.18 -12.22
C LYS A 202 19.02 -13.48 -12.49
N ALA A 203 17.88 -13.70 -11.85
CA ALA A 203 17.06 -14.89 -12.03
C ALA A 203 16.50 -15.01 -13.46
N TYR A 204 16.03 -13.88 -14.00
CA TYR A 204 15.56 -13.84 -15.39
C TYR A 204 16.70 -14.11 -16.40
N THR A 205 17.88 -13.53 -16.17
CA THR A 205 19.04 -13.75 -17.04
C THR A 205 19.53 -15.21 -17.02
N ALA A 206 19.26 -15.94 -15.95
CA ALA A 206 19.58 -17.36 -15.83
C ALA A 206 18.58 -18.30 -16.54
N LEU A 207 17.46 -17.77 -17.06
CA LEU A 207 16.49 -18.57 -17.83
C LEU A 207 17.11 -18.95 -19.20
N GLU A 208 17.18 -20.23 -19.48
CA GLU A 208 17.66 -20.72 -20.77
C GLU A 208 16.59 -20.56 -21.87
N ASN A 209 16.99 -20.07 -23.02
CA ASN A 209 16.13 -19.93 -24.21
C ASN A 209 14.82 -19.14 -24.00
N CYS A 210 14.79 -18.19 -23.07
CA CYS A 210 13.61 -17.40 -22.80
C CYS A 210 13.48 -16.23 -23.80
N SER A 211 12.48 -16.32 -24.69
CA SER A 211 12.13 -15.24 -25.65
C SER A 211 11.16 -14.20 -25.07
N THR A 212 10.46 -14.54 -23.98
CA THR A 212 9.52 -13.64 -23.29
C THR A 212 10.27 -12.52 -22.60
N LYS A 213 9.94 -11.26 -22.90
CA LYS A 213 10.62 -10.10 -22.32
C LYS A 213 10.27 -9.90 -20.83
N LEU A 214 11.18 -9.25 -20.08
CA LEU A 214 10.93 -8.74 -18.74
C LEU A 214 10.81 -7.22 -18.79
N ILE A 215 9.63 -6.69 -18.53
CA ILE A 215 9.41 -5.25 -18.38
C ILE A 215 9.39 -4.92 -16.89
N ILE A 216 10.22 -3.96 -16.49
CA ILE A 216 10.27 -3.45 -15.11
C ILE A 216 9.85 -1.98 -15.15
N ALA A 217 8.67 -1.69 -14.62
CA ALA A 217 8.07 -0.36 -14.56
C ALA A 217 8.08 0.19 -13.14
N GLY A 218 8.61 1.40 -12.94
CA GLY A 218 8.65 1.98 -11.61
C GLY A 218 9.25 3.36 -11.50
N HIS A 219 9.34 3.83 -10.26
CA HIS A 219 10.01 5.10 -9.93
C HIS A 219 11.47 4.85 -9.56
N ASP A 220 12.28 5.87 -9.70
CA ASP A 220 13.68 5.87 -9.31
C ASP A 220 13.91 5.46 -7.84
N GLY A 221 15.12 5.00 -7.53
CA GLY A 221 15.47 4.54 -6.20
C GLY A 221 16.95 4.15 -6.08
N ASP A 222 17.36 3.77 -4.88
CA ASP A 222 18.75 3.49 -4.51
C ASP A 222 19.39 2.28 -5.23
N SER A 223 18.59 1.38 -5.81
CA SER A 223 19.07 0.24 -6.60
C SER A 223 19.01 0.45 -8.12
N PHE A 224 18.52 1.59 -8.62
CA PHE A 224 18.31 1.79 -10.07
C PHE A 224 19.57 1.59 -10.90
N LYS A 225 20.70 2.19 -10.49
CA LYS A 225 21.98 2.07 -11.21
C LYS A 225 22.48 0.63 -11.30
N GLU A 226 22.36 -0.12 -10.20
CA GLU A 226 22.72 -1.54 -10.17
C GLU A 226 21.83 -2.35 -11.12
N VAL A 227 20.52 -2.14 -11.06
CA VAL A 227 19.55 -2.82 -11.95
C VAL A 227 19.84 -2.49 -13.42
N GLN A 228 20.11 -1.24 -13.74
CA GLN A 228 20.45 -0.78 -15.10
C GLN A 228 21.71 -1.47 -15.61
N GLN A 229 22.75 -1.58 -14.79
CA GLN A 229 23.98 -2.28 -15.14
C GLN A 229 23.75 -3.78 -15.37
N LEU A 230 22.98 -4.44 -14.51
CA LEU A 230 22.64 -5.85 -14.67
C LEU A 230 21.80 -6.12 -15.92
N ALA A 231 20.89 -5.20 -16.26
CA ALA A 231 20.01 -5.32 -17.41
C ALA A 231 20.71 -5.00 -18.76
N SER A 232 21.81 -4.24 -18.75
CA SER A 232 22.44 -3.68 -19.96
C SER A 232 22.90 -4.75 -20.97
N ASN A 233 23.24 -5.95 -20.52
CA ASN A 233 23.71 -7.03 -21.36
C ASN A 233 22.60 -7.98 -21.86
N ASN A 234 21.34 -7.70 -21.52
CA ASN A 234 20.22 -8.53 -21.96
C ASN A 234 19.12 -7.66 -22.61
N PRO A 235 18.99 -7.67 -23.95
CA PRO A 235 18.05 -6.83 -24.68
C PRO A 235 16.56 -7.16 -24.40
N ASN A 236 16.30 -8.31 -23.79
CA ASN A 236 14.95 -8.72 -23.39
C ASN A 236 14.51 -8.09 -22.05
N ILE A 237 15.40 -7.34 -21.35
CA ILE A 237 15.05 -6.63 -20.13
C ILE A 237 14.83 -5.17 -20.44
N ILE A 238 13.60 -4.68 -20.22
CA ILE A 238 13.17 -3.32 -20.54
C ILE A 238 12.85 -2.58 -19.24
N LEU A 239 13.60 -1.50 -18.97
CA LEU A 239 13.35 -0.63 -17.84
C LEU A 239 12.47 0.57 -18.27
N ARG A 240 11.37 0.80 -17.55
CA ARG A 240 10.45 1.91 -17.76
C ARG A 240 10.33 2.73 -16.47
N GLN A 241 10.83 3.99 -16.51
CA GLN A 241 10.73 4.91 -15.38
C GLN A 241 9.57 5.88 -15.56
N ASN A 242 8.92 6.23 -14.45
CA ASN A 242 7.88 7.27 -14.40
C ASN A 242 6.74 7.03 -15.39
N VAL A 243 6.34 5.77 -15.54
CA VAL A 243 5.25 5.36 -16.42
C VAL A 243 3.94 6.02 -15.98
N GLU A 244 3.23 6.63 -16.92
CA GLU A 244 1.92 7.22 -16.67
C GLU A 244 0.87 6.16 -16.39
N ALA A 245 -0.19 6.54 -15.65
CA ALA A 245 -1.24 5.60 -15.24
C ALA A 245 -1.91 4.87 -16.43
N LYS A 246 -2.08 5.55 -17.56
CA LYS A 246 -2.66 4.95 -18.78
C LYS A 246 -1.74 3.89 -19.37
N GLU A 247 -0.45 4.19 -19.52
CA GLU A 247 0.56 3.26 -20.00
C GLU A 247 0.70 2.06 -19.04
N LEU A 248 0.70 2.31 -17.72
CA LEU A 248 0.79 1.26 -16.71
C LEU A 248 -0.39 0.28 -16.81
N ASN A 249 -1.61 0.78 -17.02
CA ASN A 249 -2.78 -0.07 -17.22
C ASN A 249 -2.63 -0.95 -18.48
N THR A 250 -2.13 -0.36 -19.59
CA THR A 250 -1.84 -1.10 -20.82
C THR A 250 -0.78 -2.18 -20.59
N LEU A 251 0.27 -1.89 -19.81
CA LEU A 251 1.29 -2.87 -19.45
C LEU A 251 0.70 -4.03 -18.63
N TYR A 252 -0.12 -3.76 -17.61
CA TYR A 252 -0.78 -4.83 -16.86
C TYR A 252 -1.68 -5.70 -17.74
N GLN A 253 -2.48 -5.07 -18.59
CA GLN A 253 -3.47 -5.74 -19.42
C GLN A 253 -2.85 -6.73 -20.40
N ASN A 254 -1.71 -6.37 -21.00
CA ASN A 254 -1.05 -7.15 -22.05
C ASN A 254 0.09 -8.04 -21.52
N ALA A 255 0.41 -7.99 -20.23
CA ALA A 255 1.37 -8.90 -19.63
C ALA A 255 0.87 -10.35 -19.69
N LEU A 256 1.78 -11.31 -19.84
CA LEU A 256 1.47 -12.72 -19.63
C LEU A 256 1.12 -12.97 -18.16
N PHE A 257 1.96 -12.52 -17.27
CA PHE A 257 1.81 -12.57 -15.82
C PHE A 257 2.66 -11.47 -15.18
N CYS A 258 2.48 -11.24 -13.89
CA CYS A 258 3.25 -10.27 -13.16
C CYS A 258 4.28 -10.92 -12.23
N VAL A 259 5.31 -10.15 -11.85
CA VAL A 259 6.34 -10.59 -10.89
C VAL A 259 6.49 -9.54 -9.80
N TYR A 260 6.48 -9.97 -8.54
CA TYR A 260 6.63 -9.07 -7.39
C TYR A 260 7.64 -9.65 -6.38
N PRO A 261 8.96 -9.38 -6.54
CA PRO A 261 10.02 -10.07 -5.82
C PRO A 261 10.38 -9.44 -4.47
N SER A 262 9.57 -8.53 -3.95
CA SER A 262 9.85 -7.76 -2.73
C SER A 262 10.19 -8.67 -1.54
N VAL A 263 11.20 -8.32 -0.76
CA VAL A 263 11.58 -9.06 0.45
C VAL A 263 10.71 -8.72 1.66
N PHE A 264 10.04 -7.58 1.63
CA PHE A 264 9.12 -7.19 2.70
C PHE A 264 8.12 -6.13 2.24
N GLU A 265 6.85 -6.28 2.60
CA GLU A 265 5.77 -5.31 2.37
C GLU A 265 4.80 -5.28 3.55
N GLY A 266 4.16 -4.13 3.74
CA GLY A 266 3.02 -4.03 4.65
C GLY A 266 1.76 -4.70 4.10
N PHE A 267 1.63 -4.79 2.75
CA PHE A 267 0.50 -5.45 2.11
C PHE A 267 0.86 -6.12 0.78
N GLY A 268 1.09 -5.36 -0.29
CA GLY A 268 1.37 -5.91 -1.63
C GLY A 268 0.34 -5.50 -2.68
N ILE A 269 0.02 -4.21 -2.73
CA ILE A 269 -0.92 -3.63 -3.72
C ILE A 269 -0.67 -4.10 -5.16
N PRO A 270 0.59 -4.19 -5.67
CA PRO A 270 0.83 -4.66 -7.04
C PRO A 270 0.31 -6.06 -7.36
N ILE A 271 0.15 -6.93 -6.35
CA ILE A 271 -0.47 -8.25 -6.54
C ILE A 271 -1.96 -8.08 -6.86
N LEU A 272 -2.67 -7.24 -6.09
CA LEU A 272 -4.08 -6.95 -6.37
C LEU A 272 -4.26 -6.20 -7.70
N GLU A 273 -3.33 -5.30 -8.03
CA GLU A 273 -3.35 -4.62 -9.34
C GLU A 273 -3.27 -5.64 -10.48
N ALA A 274 -2.32 -6.58 -10.44
CA ALA A 274 -2.22 -7.65 -11.41
C ALA A 274 -3.52 -8.48 -11.50
N PHE A 275 -4.07 -8.88 -10.36
CA PHE A 275 -5.33 -9.63 -10.28
C PHE A 275 -6.51 -8.84 -10.87
N SER A 276 -6.56 -7.53 -10.70
CA SER A 276 -7.63 -6.69 -11.29
C SER A 276 -7.62 -6.68 -12.82
N PHE A 277 -6.48 -7.04 -13.44
CA PHE A 277 -6.34 -7.26 -14.88
C PHE A 277 -6.40 -8.74 -15.28
N GLY A 278 -6.79 -9.63 -14.36
CA GLY A 278 -6.87 -11.08 -14.61
C GLY A 278 -5.49 -11.75 -14.75
N LYS A 279 -4.41 -11.14 -14.25
CA LYS A 279 -3.04 -11.67 -14.38
C LYS A 279 -2.58 -12.30 -13.08
N THR A 280 -2.17 -13.57 -13.13
CA THR A 280 -1.52 -14.21 -12.00
C THR A 280 -0.14 -13.61 -11.71
N VAL A 281 0.44 -13.91 -10.53
CA VAL A 281 1.69 -13.30 -10.06
C VAL A 281 2.66 -14.36 -9.56
N ALA A 282 3.93 -14.25 -9.95
CA ALA A 282 5.04 -14.87 -9.22
C ALA A 282 5.49 -13.88 -8.13
N THR A 283 5.47 -14.28 -6.85
CA THR A 283 5.79 -13.39 -5.73
C THR A 283 6.51 -14.11 -4.60
N SER A 284 7.06 -13.33 -3.66
CA SER A 284 7.78 -13.87 -2.51
C SER A 284 6.86 -14.67 -1.57
N ASN A 285 7.40 -15.71 -0.96
CA ASN A 285 6.71 -16.57 0.00
C ASN A 285 6.75 -16.03 1.44
N ILE A 286 7.17 -14.79 1.64
CA ILE A 286 7.36 -14.15 2.95
C ILE A 286 6.56 -12.86 3.08
N SER A 287 6.50 -12.31 4.30
CA SER A 287 5.79 -11.08 4.63
C SER A 287 4.29 -11.19 4.29
N SER A 288 3.69 -10.12 3.81
CA SER A 288 2.26 -10.05 3.46
C SER A 288 1.91 -10.64 2.08
N MET A 289 2.89 -10.98 1.24
CA MET A 289 2.62 -11.45 -0.12
C MET A 289 1.74 -12.71 -0.17
N PRO A 290 1.98 -13.75 0.67
CA PRO A 290 1.08 -14.91 0.70
C PRO A 290 -0.34 -14.59 1.16
N GLU A 291 -0.50 -13.60 2.04
CA GLU A 291 -1.81 -13.14 2.49
C GLU A 291 -2.62 -12.49 1.37
N VAL A 292 -1.94 -11.85 0.41
CA VAL A 292 -2.59 -11.17 -0.72
C VAL A 292 -2.74 -12.10 -1.93
N GLY A 293 -1.71 -12.89 -2.24
CA GLY A 293 -1.71 -13.77 -3.40
C GLY A 293 -2.61 -15.00 -3.26
N GLY A 294 -2.69 -15.57 -2.03
CA GLY A 294 -3.49 -16.77 -1.77
C GLY A 294 -3.11 -17.93 -2.68
N ASP A 295 -4.09 -18.60 -3.24
CA ASP A 295 -3.94 -19.72 -4.16
C ASP A 295 -3.93 -19.33 -5.65
N ALA A 296 -4.01 -18.02 -5.94
CA ALA A 296 -3.97 -17.45 -7.28
C ALA A 296 -2.55 -16.99 -7.72
N ALA A 297 -1.51 -17.31 -6.95
CA ALA A 297 -0.13 -16.90 -7.20
C ALA A 297 0.85 -18.08 -7.12
N VAL A 298 2.03 -17.91 -7.72
CA VAL A 298 3.19 -18.79 -7.51
C VAL A 298 4.15 -18.11 -6.52
N TYR A 299 4.70 -18.91 -5.61
CA TYR A 299 5.57 -18.38 -4.55
C TYR A 299 7.01 -18.87 -4.73
N PHE A 300 7.96 -17.99 -4.39
CA PHE A 300 9.38 -18.28 -4.37
C PHE A 300 10.07 -17.71 -3.13
N ASN A 301 11.22 -18.26 -2.80
CA ASN A 301 12.13 -17.67 -1.83
C ASN A 301 12.83 -16.44 -2.46
N PRO A 302 12.61 -15.21 -1.95
CA PRO A 302 13.15 -13.99 -2.56
C PRO A 302 14.67 -13.85 -2.40
N THR A 303 15.33 -14.71 -1.63
CA THR A 303 16.79 -14.71 -1.45
C THR A 303 17.51 -15.76 -2.32
N ASP A 304 16.76 -16.55 -3.09
CA ASP A 304 17.26 -17.63 -3.93
C ASP A 304 16.92 -17.40 -5.40
N THR A 305 17.94 -17.14 -6.20
CA THR A 305 17.82 -16.90 -7.64
C THR A 305 17.19 -18.09 -8.36
N THR A 306 17.54 -19.31 -7.99
CA THR A 306 17.00 -20.53 -8.60
C THR A 306 15.51 -20.69 -8.29
N SER A 307 15.10 -20.39 -7.06
CA SER A 307 13.68 -20.39 -6.67
C SER A 307 12.87 -19.37 -7.49
N ILE A 308 13.42 -18.18 -7.72
CA ILE A 308 12.78 -17.16 -8.56
C ILE A 308 12.69 -17.66 -10.01
N SER A 309 13.79 -18.14 -10.62
CA SER A 309 13.78 -18.66 -11.99
C SER A 309 12.75 -19.76 -12.18
N SER A 310 12.70 -20.74 -11.28
CA SER A 310 11.72 -21.85 -11.35
C SER A 310 10.27 -21.38 -11.27
N ALA A 311 9.99 -20.32 -10.49
CA ALA A 311 8.66 -19.72 -10.44
C ALA A 311 8.29 -19.00 -11.76
N LEU A 312 9.26 -18.34 -12.40
CA LEU A 312 9.06 -17.72 -13.72
C LEU A 312 8.80 -18.81 -14.79
N GLU A 313 9.63 -19.85 -14.85
CA GLU A 313 9.45 -20.99 -15.76
C GLU A 313 8.08 -21.64 -15.60
N LYS A 314 7.62 -21.83 -14.37
CA LYS A 314 6.30 -22.40 -14.08
C LYS A 314 5.18 -21.57 -14.70
N LEU A 315 5.26 -20.22 -14.66
CA LEU A 315 4.25 -19.32 -15.22
C LEU A 315 4.41 -19.09 -16.73
N LEU A 316 5.56 -19.38 -17.32
CA LEU A 316 5.73 -19.40 -18.77
C LEU A 316 4.91 -20.53 -19.42
N ILE A 317 4.60 -21.60 -18.69
CA ILE A 317 3.73 -22.69 -19.16
C ILE A 317 2.27 -22.25 -19.10
N PRO A 318 1.56 -22.12 -20.26
CA PRO A 318 0.19 -21.61 -20.29
C PRO A 318 -0.79 -22.37 -19.39
N LYS A 319 -0.70 -23.70 -19.33
CA LYS A 319 -1.57 -24.53 -18.48
C LYS A 319 -1.49 -24.15 -17.00
N ASN A 320 -0.28 -23.91 -16.49
CA ASN A 320 -0.09 -23.55 -15.09
C ASN A 320 -0.62 -22.15 -14.80
N ARG A 321 -0.39 -21.23 -15.73
CA ARG A 321 -0.84 -19.84 -15.63
C ARG A 321 -2.37 -19.75 -15.61
N ASN A 322 -3.03 -20.36 -16.59
CA ASN A 322 -4.48 -20.35 -16.72
C ASN A 322 -5.19 -20.92 -15.49
N ALA A 323 -4.68 -22.04 -14.94
CA ALA A 323 -5.22 -22.64 -13.72
C ALA A 323 -5.17 -21.75 -12.48
N LEU A 324 -4.22 -20.80 -12.43
CA LEU A 324 -4.13 -19.81 -11.35
C LEU A 324 -5.02 -18.59 -11.64
N GLU A 325 -5.12 -18.19 -12.90
CA GLU A 325 -5.95 -17.07 -13.32
C GLU A 325 -7.44 -17.34 -13.06
N GLU A 326 -7.90 -18.58 -13.20
CA GLU A 326 -9.26 -19.01 -12.83
C GLU A 326 -9.62 -18.73 -11.35
N ARG A 327 -8.62 -18.72 -10.45
CA ARG A 327 -8.81 -18.48 -9.01
C ARG A 327 -8.84 -16.99 -8.62
N ILE A 328 -8.47 -16.11 -9.55
CA ILE A 328 -8.34 -14.67 -9.26
C ILE A 328 -9.67 -14.06 -8.81
N VAL A 329 -10.79 -14.44 -9.43
CA VAL A 329 -12.11 -13.88 -9.12
C VAL A 329 -12.46 -14.16 -7.65
N ASP A 330 -12.31 -15.40 -7.21
CA ASP A 330 -12.59 -15.81 -5.83
C ASP A 330 -11.63 -15.13 -4.86
N ARG A 331 -10.36 -14.98 -5.28
CA ARG A 331 -9.36 -14.29 -4.46
C ARG A 331 -9.69 -12.82 -4.27
N LEU A 332 -10.11 -12.11 -5.31
CA LEU A 332 -10.50 -10.70 -5.27
C LEU A 332 -11.74 -10.44 -4.39
N ALA A 333 -12.63 -11.41 -4.24
CA ALA A 333 -13.79 -11.30 -3.35
C ALA A 333 -13.41 -11.03 -1.87
N ALA A 334 -12.22 -11.46 -1.44
CA ALA A 334 -11.69 -11.15 -0.10
C ALA A 334 -11.36 -9.66 0.09
N PHE A 335 -11.15 -8.93 -0.99
CA PHE A 335 -10.74 -7.51 -1.02
C PHE A 335 -11.85 -6.60 -1.55
N GLU A 336 -13.10 -7.08 -1.54
CA GLU A 336 -14.24 -6.32 -2.03
C GLU A 336 -14.48 -5.05 -1.19
N THR A 337 -14.55 -3.90 -1.86
CA THR A 337 -14.67 -2.58 -1.22
C THR A 337 -15.83 -2.51 -0.23
N GLN A 338 -17.01 -3.01 -0.57
CA GLN A 338 -18.19 -2.90 0.30
C GLN A 338 -18.01 -3.68 1.61
N LYS A 339 -17.45 -4.89 1.52
CA LYS A 339 -17.15 -5.72 2.68
C LYS A 339 -16.14 -5.04 3.63
N LEU A 340 -15.10 -4.45 3.06
CA LEU A 340 -14.07 -3.78 3.87
C LEU A 340 -14.58 -2.49 4.49
N LEU A 341 -15.37 -1.68 3.76
CA LEU A 341 -16.00 -0.48 4.33
C LEU A 341 -16.98 -0.82 5.44
N ASN A 342 -17.75 -1.92 5.35
CA ASN A 342 -18.59 -2.40 6.44
C ASN A 342 -17.74 -2.64 7.71
N ARG A 343 -16.57 -3.29 7.57
CA ARG A 343 -15.71 -3.55 8.73
C ARG A 343 -15.19 -2.27 9.38
N TYR A 344 -14.88 -1.22 8.60
CA TYR A 344 -14.52 0.09 9.16
C TYR A 344 -15.67 0.70 9.95
N GLU A 345 -16.90 0.65 9.44
CA GLU A 345 -18.10 1.17 10.13
C GLU A 345 -18.34 0.41 11.43
N GLU A 346 -18.28 -0.93 11.42
CA GLU A 346 -18.38 -1.77 12.62
C GLU A 346 -17.34 -1.40 13.67
N ILE A 347 -16.06 -1.21 13.28
CA ILE A 347 -14.99 -0.78 14.18
C ILE A 347 -15.31 0.57 14.82
N TYR A 348 -15.88 1.51 14.07
CA TYR A 348 -16.26 2.82 14.63
C TYR A 348 -17.45 2.69 15.60
N GLU A 349 -18.45 1.88 15.28
CA GLU A 349 -19.62 1.63 16.13
C GLU A 349 -19.22 0.92 17.43
N GLU A 350 -18.28 -0.04 17.40
CA GLU A 350 -17.76 -0.75 18.57
C GLU A 350 -17.05 0.17 19.59
N LEU A 351 -16.65 1.38 19.19
CA LEU A 351 -15.89 2.32 20.03
C LEU A 351 -16.77 3.32 20.81
N LEU A 352 -18.04 3.43 20.46
CA LEU A 352 -19.03 4.35 21.09
C LEU A 352 -19.97 3.63 22.03
#